data_42d45c4c7d33aa100ae340c6de995b29
#
_entry.id   42d45c4c7d33aa100ae340c6de995b29
#
_cell.length_a   1.000
_cell.length_b   1.000
_cell.length_c   1.000
_cell.angle_alpha   90.00
_cell.angle_beta   90.00
_cell.angle_gamma   90.00
#
_symmetry.space_group_name_H-M   'P 1'
#
loop_
_entity.id
_entity.type
_entity.pdbx_description
1 polymer ?
#
loop_
_entity_poly.entity_id
_entity_poly.type
_entity_poly.pdbx_seq_one_letter_code
_entity_poly.pdbx_strand_id
1 'polypeptide(L)'
;MAVGGPNSRKDFHVDPAEEVFYQLEGDMLLRTVQDGRIVDLPIRQGELLFLPPGVPHSPQRYAGTVGLVIERERRSGELDGLQWYCERCENLLYEERFQLTDIETQFPPVFDRFFSSLAARTCQRCGAVMERPA
;
A
#
# COMPACT_ATOMS: atom_id res chain seq x y z
N MET A 1 7.77 4.65 -13.03
CA MET A 1 7.18 5.89 -12.46
C MET A 1 8.10 6.42 -11.37
N ALA A 2 8.45 7.69 -11.46
CA ALA A 2 9.21 8.36 -10.41
C ALA A 2 8.25 8.85 -9.32
N VAL A 3 8.60 8.62 -8.06
CA VAL A 3 7.75 8.95 -6.92
C VAL A 3 8.59 9.67 -5.86
N GLY A 4 8.04 10.78 -5.36
CA GLY A 4 8.65 11.52 -4.26
C GLY A 4 7.84 11.40 -2.97
N GLY A 5 8.42 11.88 -1.87
CA GLY A 5 7.75 12.04 -0.59
C GLY A 5 7.60 13.52 -0.22
N PRO A 6 6.97 13.81 0.93
CA PRO A 6 6.43 12.84 1.89
C PRO A 6 5.06 12.30 1.46
N ASN A 7 4.67 11.17 2.04
CA ASN A 7 3.31 10.67 1.92
C ASN A 7 2.74 10.27 3.29
N SER A 8 1.42 10.09 3.35
CA SER A 8 0.70 9.62 4.54
C SER A 8 -0.27 8.54 4.11
N ARG A 9 0.20 7.30 4.09
CA ARG A 9 -0.60 6.17 3.61
C ARG A 9 -0.78 5.12 4.68
N LYS A 10 -2.01 4.63 4.82
CA LYS A 10 -2.36 3.50 5.69
C LYS A 10 -2.88 2.30 4.90
N ASP A 11 -3.17 2.49 3.61
CA ASP A 11 -3.61 1.41 2.72
C ASP A 11 -2.44 0.52 2.32
N PHE A 12 -2.75 -0.75 2.07
CA PHE A 12 -1.85 -1.71 1.47
C PHE A 12 -2.36 -2.04 0.07
N HIS A 13 -1.51 -1.86 -0.91
CA HIS A 13 -1.80 -2.19 -2.30
C HIS A 13 -1.42 -3.64 -2.60
N VAL A 14 -2.29 -4.35 -3.31
CA VAL A 14 -2.01 -5.70 -3.81
C VAL A 14 -1.97 -5.63 -5.32
N ASP A 15 -0.79 -5.84 -5.89
CA ASP A 15 -0.58 -5.87 -7.34
C ASP A 15 -0.66 -7.32 -7.82
N PRO A 16 -1.45 -7.64 -8.86
CA PRO A 16 -1.49 -8.99 -9.42
C PRO A 16 -0.18 -9.39 -10.11
N ALA A 17 0.72 -8.45 -10.33
CA ALA A 17 2.02 -8.64 -10.94
C ALA A 17 3.15 -8.26 -9.99
N GLU A 18 4.38 -8.56 -10.41
CA GLU A 18 5.57 -8.14 -9.71
C GLU A 18 5.80 -6.63 -9.82
N GLU A 19 6.46 -6.06 -8.80
CA GLU A 19 6.91 -4.66 -8.80
C GLU A 19 8.40 -4.61 -8.44
N VAL A 20 9.10 -3.61 -8.97
CA VAL A 20 10.48 -3.32 -8.62
C VAL A 20 10.55 -1.92 -8.02
N PHE A 21 11.14 -1.83 -6.83
CA PHE A 21 11.38 -0.56 -6.14
C PHE A 21 12.87 -0.25 -6.18
N TYR A 22 13.22 0.96 -6.60
CA TYR A 22 14.60 1.44 -6.61
C TYR A 22 14.67 2.84 -6.00
N GLN A 23 15.50 3.03 -4.96
CA GLN A 23 15.65 4.33 -4.31
C GLN A 23 16.80 5.14 -4.92
N LEU A 24 16.44 6.25 -5.57
CA LEU A 24 17.40 7.17 -6.19
C LEU A 24 18.01 8.12 -5.18
N GLU A 25 17.17 8.74 -4.34
CA GLU A 25 17.59 9.72 -3.33
C GLU A 25 16.89 9.44 -2.01
N GLY A 26 17.70 9.25 -0.97
CA GLY A 26 17.19 8.95 0.38
C GLY A 26 16.60 7.55 0.52
N ASP A 27 16.23 7.22 1.74
CA ASP A 27 15.71 5.91 2.09
C ASP A 27 14.18 5.91 2.08
N MET A 28 13.58 4.73 1.99
CA MET A 28 12.15 4.54 2.22
C MET A 28 11.91 3.30 3.07
N LEU A 29 10.70 3.19 3.59
CA LEU A 29 10.23 1.98 4.27
C LEU A 29 9.09 1.39 3.45
N LEU A 30 9.20 0.12 3.07
CA LEU A 30 8.11 -0.62 2.46
C LEU A 30 7.49 -1.52 3.51
N ARG A 31 6.28 -1.18 3.94
CA ARG A 31 5.51 -2.06 4.82
C ARG A 31 4.88 -3.15 3.97
N THR A 32 5.02 -4.40 4.41
CA THR A 32 4.44 -5.55 3.69
C THR A 32 3.62 -6.40 4.66
N VAL A 33 2.74 -7.24 4.10
CA VAL A 33 2.05 -8.27 4.88
C VAL A 33 2.55 -9.63 4.41
N GLN A 34 3.15 -10.38 5.34
CA GLN A 34 3.69 -11.71 5.07
C GLN A 34 3.21 -12.65 6.17
N ASP A 35 2.61 -13.77 5.77
CA ASP A 35 2.05 -14.75 6.71
C ASP A 35 1.10 -14.13 7.75
N GLY A 36 0.27 -13.17 7.29
CA GLY A 36 -0.71 -12.50 8.13
C GLY A 36 -0.14 -11.46 9.10
N ARG A 37 1.13 -11.09 8.96
CA ARG A 37 1.79 -10.11 9.81
C ARG A 37 2.41 -8.98 9.00
N ILE A 38 2.46 -7.80 9.59
CA ILE A 38 3.16 -6.65 8.99
C ILE A 38 4.66 -6.83 9.17
N VAL A 39 5.37 -6.84 8.04
CA VAL A 39 6.83 -6.94 7.98
C VAL A 39 7.37 -5.72 7.26
N ASP A 40 8.16 -4.92 7.95
CA ASP A 40 8.73 -3.69 7.40
C ASP A 40 10.08 -3.96 6.74
N LEU A 41 10.21 -3.53 5.48
CA LEU A 41 11.43 -3.70 4.68
C LEU A 41 12.01 -2.32 4.37
N PRO A 42 13.11 -1.92 5.00
CA PRO A 42 13.82 -0.70 4.61
C PRO A 42 14.43 -0.86 3.22
N ILE A 43 14.28 0.14 2.37
CA ILE A 43 14.97 0.24 1.08
C ILE A 43 15.80 1.51 1.12
N ARG A 44 17.11 1.34 1.17
CA ARG A 44 18.05 2.46 1.30
C ARG A 44 18.36 3.06 -0.06
N GLN A 45 18.88 4.27 -0.05
CA GLN A 45 19.35 4.92 -1.27
C GLN A 45 20.31 3.98 -2.01
N GLY A 46 20.07 3.81 -3.31
CA GLY A 46 20.86 2.93 -4.18
C GLY A 46 20.45 1.47 -4.15
N GLU A 47 19.52 1.09 -3.27
CA GLU A 47 19.03 -0.29 -3.19
C GLU A 47 17.83 -0.53 -4.09
N LEU A 48 17.70 -1.78 -4.52
CA LEU A 48 16.62 -2.27 -5.36
C LEU A 48 15.94 -3.44 -4.65
N LEU A 49 14.60 -3.44 -4.64
CA LEU A 49 13.80 -4.53 -4.08
C LEU A 49 12.86 -5.07 -5.15
N PHE A 50 12.90 -6.37 -5.36
CA PHE A 50 11.90 -7.07 -6.18
C PHE A 50 10.79 -7.58 -5.29
N LEU A 51 9.55 -7.15 -5.57
CA LEU A 51 8.36 -7.58 -4.83
C LEU A 51 7.58 -8.57 -5.67
N PRO A 52 7.40 -9.82 -5.18
CA PRO A 52 6.58 -10.81 -5.89
C PRO A 52 5.12 -10.39 -6.03
N PRO A 53 4.38 -10.96 -7.01
CA PRO A 53 2.95 -10.71 -7.14
C PRO A 53 2.18 -11.05 -5.86
N GLY A 54 1.14 -10.27 -5.59
CA GLY A 54 0.18 -10.59 -4.53
C GLY A 54 0.60 -10.26 -3.11
N VAL A 55 1.79 -9.68 -2.91
CA VAL A 55 2.23 -9.26 -1.56
C VAL A 55 1.64 -7.88 -1.25
N PRO A 56 0.76 -7.77 -0.23
CA PRO A 56 0.26 -6.46 0.16
C PRO A 56 1.39 -5.57 0.64
N HIS A 57 1.41 -4.33 0.19
CA HIS A 57 2.50 -3.41 0.50
C HIS A 57 2.03 -1.97 0.61
N SER A 58 2.70 -1.22 1.47
CA SER A 58 2.40 0.19 1.73
C SER A 58 3.70 0.98 1.76
N PRO A 59 4.02 1.72 0.67
CA PRO A 59 5.22 2.54 0.64
C PRO A 59 5.12 3.71 1.60
N GLN A 60 6.11 3.83 2.48
CA GLN A 60 6.26 4.95 3.40
C GLN A 60 7.42 5.79 2.90
N ARG A 61 7.13 7.00 2.40
CA ARG A 61 8.12 7.87 1.79
C ARG A 61 8.33 9.12 2.64
N TYR A 62 9.59 9.48 2.81
CA TYR A 62 9.99 10.62 3.62
C TYR A 62 10.19 11.87 2.75
N ALA A 63 10.19 13.04 3.38
CA ALA A 63 10.43 14.29 2.68
C ALA A 63 11.82 14.30 2.01
N GLY A 64 11.89 14.86 0.81
CA GLY A 64 13.16 14.99 0.07
C GLY A 64 13.68 13.71 -0.55
N THR A 65 12.87 12.66 -0.61
CA THR A 65 13.28 11.38 -1.21
C THR A 65 12.71 11.21 -2.61
N VAL A 66 13.40 10.43 -3.44
CA VAL A 66 12.96 10.08 -4.79
C VAL A 66 13.20 8.60 -5.03
N GLY A 67 12.17 7.91 -5.51
CA GLY A 67 12.26 6.51 -5.90
C GLY A 67 11.67 6.24 -7.27
N LEU A 68 12.01 5.08 -7.83
CA LEU A 68 11.39 4.55 -9.02
C LEU A 68 10.58 3.31 -8.65
N VAL A 69 9.38 3.20 -9.21
CA VAL A 69 8.56 1.99 -9.16
C VAL A 69 8.35 1.52 -10.58
N ILE A 70 8.72 0.27 -10.84
CA ILE A 70 8.58 -0.36 -12.15
C ILE A 70 7.59 -1.50 -12.00
N GLU A 71 6.53 -1.43 -12.79
CA GLU A 71 5.49 -2.47 -12.81
C GLU A 71 5.01 -2.65 -14.24
N ARG A 72 4.52 -3.87 -14.56
CA ARG A 72 3.97 -4.10 -15.88
C ARG A 72 2.50 -3.67 -15.94
N GLU A 73 2.01 -3.46 -17.15
CA GLU A 73 0.59 -3.20 -17.37
C GLU A 73 -0.26 -4.41 -16.96
N ARG A 74 -1.45 -4.12 -16.42
CA ARG A 74 -2.43 -5.16 -16.06
C ARG A 74 -3.06 -5.74 -17.31
N ARG A 75 -3.24 -7.04 -17.29
CA ARG A 75 -4.03 -7.73 -18.30
C ARG A 75 -5.49 -7.75 -17.87
N SER A 76 -6.40 -7.96 -18.84
CA SER A 76 -7.82 -8.11 -18.53
C SER A 76 -8.03 -9.26 -17.54
N GLY A 77 -8.81 -8.99 -16.48
CA GLY A 77 -9.09 -9.94 -15.41
C GLY A 77 -8.05 -9.98 -14.29
N GLU A 78 -6.91 -9.32 -14.43
CA GLU A 78 -5.97 -9.14 -13.34
C GLU A 78 -6.43 -7.98 -12.45
N LEU A 79 -6.83 -8.28 -11.21
CA LEU A 79 -7.38 -7.30 -10.30
C LEU A 79 -6.34 -6.82 -9.29
N ASP A 80 -6.26 -5.51 -9.14
CA ASP A 80 -5.55 -4.90 -8.02
C ASP A 80 -6.44 -4.90 -6.78
N GLY A 81 -5.81 -4.87 -5.62
CA GLY A 81 -6.52 -4.75 -4.35
C GLY A 81 -6.02 -3.57 -3.54
N LEU A 82 -6.90 -3.01 -2.74
CA LEU A 82 -6.55 -2.11 -1.66
C LEU A 82 -7.08 -2.68 -0.36
N GLN A 83 -6.20 -2.76 0.64
CA GLN A 83 -6.49 -3.38 1.93
C GLN A 83 -6.09 -2.44 3.05
N TRP A 84 -6.78 -2.56 4.18
CA TRP A 84 -6.41 -1.89 5.43
C TRP A 84 -6.33 -2.90 6.55
N TYR A 85 -5.29 -2.80 7.35
CA TYR A 85 -5.02 -3.67 8.49
C TYR A 85 -5.07 -2.90 9.79
N CYS A 86 -5.60 -3.49 10.84
CA CYS A 86 -5.66 -2.85 12.15
C CYS A 86 -4.25 -2.48 12.63
N GLU A 87 -4.09 -1.23 13.02
CA GLU A 87 -2.80 -0.71 13.51
C GLU A 87 -2.41 -1.33 14.86
N ARG A 88 -3.37 -1.90 15.57
CA ARG A 88 -3.17 -2.46 16.91
C ARG A 88 -2.91 -3.97 16.90
N CYS A 89 -3.69 -4.76 16.14
CA CYS A 89 -3.59 -6.22 16.13
C CYS A 89 -3.32 -6.83 14.77
N GLU A 90 -3.17 -6.00 13.72
CA GLU A 90 -2.86 -6.40 12.34
C GLU A 90 -3.96 -7.22 11.66
N ASN A 91 -5.17 -7.25 12.21
CA ASN A 91 -6.32 -7.89 11.57
C ASN A 91 -6.72 -7.13 10.31
N LEU A 92 -7.10 -7.86 9.24
CA LEU A 92 -7.62 -7.23 8.02
C LEU A 92 -8.96 -6.57 8.33
N LEU A 93 -9.06 -5.25 8.06
CA LEU A 93 -10.28 -4.47 8.29
C LEU A 93 -11.18 -4.43 7.08
N TYR A 94 -10.62 -4.24 5.88
CA TYR A 94 -11.37 -3.93 4.67
C TYR A 94 -10.56 -4.23 3.43
N GLU A 95 -11.23 -4.63 2.36
CA GLU A 95 -10.59 -4.87 1.06
C GLU A 95 -11.54 -4.51 -0.07
N GLU A 96 -10.98 -3.92 -1.13
CA GLU A 96 -11.66 -3.81 -2.43
C GLU A 96 -10.73 -4.31 -3.52
N ARG A 97 -11.30 -5.00 -4.51
CA ARG A 97 -10.62 -5.48 -5.71
C ARG A 97 -11.24 -4.86 -6.94
N PHE A 98 -10.42 -4.45 -7.90
CA PHE A 98 -10.90 -3.78 -9.11
C PHE A 98 -9.87 -3.87 -10.23
N GLN A 99 -10.35 -3.72 -11.47
CA GLN A 99 -9.47 -3.62 -12.63
C GLN A 99 -8.84 -2.22 -12.64
N LEU A 100 -7.55 -2.15 -12.40
CA LEU A 100 -6.83 -0.88 -12.33
C LEU A 100 -6.45 -0.39 -13.74
N THR A 101 -6.83 0.86 -14.04
CA THR A 101 -6.43 1.56 -15.26
C THR A 101 -5.75 2.89 -14.93
N ASP A 102 -6.12 3.54 -13.83
CA ASP A 102 -5.58 4.84 -13.43
C ASP A 102 -5.63 4.98 -11.90
N ILE A 103 -4.45 5.02 -11.30
CA ILE A 103 -4.30 5.16 -9.85
C ILE A 103 -4.91 6.47 -9.34
N GLU A 104 -4.68 7.57 -10.05
CA GLU A 104 -5.09 8.90 -9.60
C GLU A 104 -6.61 9.07 -9.51
N THR A 105 -7.35 8.38 -10.37
CA THR A 105 -8.81 8.49 -10.39
C THR A 105 -9.51 7.35 -9.65
N GLN A 106 -8.87 6.18 -9.52
CA GLN A 106 -9.51 4.99 -8.95
C GLN A 106 -9.22 4.79 -7.46
N PHE A 107 -8.03 5.16 -6.97
CA PHE A 107 -7.71 4.98 -5.55
C PHE A 107 -8.49 5.91 -4.61
N PRO A 108 -8.61 7.22 -4.88
CA PRO A 108 -9.31 8.11 -3.95
C PRO A 108 -10.74 7.69 -3.60
N PRO A 109 -11.60 7.24 -4.55
CA PRO A 109 -12.94 6.77 -4.19
C PRO A 109 -12.93 5.56 -3.25
N VAL A 110 -11.98 4.66 -3.39
CA VAL A 110 -11.84 3.49 -2.49
C VAL A 110 -11.44 3.97 -1.09
N PHE A 111 -10.50 4.90 -0.99
CA PHE A 111 -10.10 5.51 0.28
C PHE A 111 -11.30 6.16 0.97
N ASP A 112 -12.11 6.90 0.23
CA ASP A 112 -13.28 7.58 0.78
C ASP A 112 -14.33 6.58 1.27
N ARG A 113 -14.58 5.49 0.56
CA ARG A 113 -15.51 4.45 1.01
C ARG A 113 -15.06 3.83 2.33
N PHE A 114 -13.78 3.56 2.48
CA PHE A 114 -13.26 3.00 3.73
C PHE A 114 -13.33 4.03 4.88
N PHE A 115 -12.75 5.21 4.68
CA PHE A 115 -12.63 6.18 5.76
C PHE A 115 -13.96 6.84 6.16
N SER A 116 -14.97 6.82 5.31
CA SER A 116 -16.30 7.31 5.65
C SER A 116 -17.15 6.27 6.39
N SER A 117 -16.70 5.03 6.51
CA SER A 117 -17.43 3.96 7.19
C SER A 117 -16.81 3.63 8.55
N LEU A 118 -17.47 4.02 9.63
CA LEU A 118 -17.03 3.68 10.98
C LEU A 118 -16.97 2.15 11.17
N ALA A 119 -17.93 1.43 10.61
CA ALA A 119 -17.95 -0.03 10.69
C ALA A 119 -16.72 -0.67 10.02
N ALA A 120 -16.34 -0.19 8.83
CA ALA A 120 -15.16 -0.68 8.13
C ALA A 120 -13.86 -0.38 8.88
N ARG A 121 -13.79 0.79 9.52
CA ARG A 121 -12.60 1.23 10.26
C ARG A 121 -12.46 0.62 11.66
N THR A 122 -13.53 -0.01 12.16
CA THR A 122 -13.52 -0.62 13.50
C THR A 122 -13.09 -2.08 13.43
N CYS A 123 -12.02 -2.41 14.11
CA CYS A 123 -11.52 -3.78 14.13
C CYS A 123 -12.49 -4.72 14.86
N GLN A 124 -12.93 -5.77 14.19
CA GLN A 124 -13.82 -6.76 14.77
C GLN A 124 -13.13 -7.65 15.80
N ARG A 125 -11.79 -7.69 15.78
CA ARG A 125 -11.02 -8.51 16.73
C ARG A 125 -10.70 -7.78 18.03
N CYS A 126 -10.23 -6.50 17.95
CA CYS A 126 -9.76 -5.77 19.12
C CYS A 126 -10.53 -4.47 19.41
N GLY A 127 -11.43 -4.05 18.53
CA GLY A 127 -12.23 -2.85 18.70
C GLY A 127 -11.53 -1.53 18.38
N ALA A 128 -10.26 -1.55 17.99
CA ALA A 128 -9.55 -0.34 17.61
C ALA A 128 -10.16 0.29 16.35
N VAL A 129 -10.20 1.62 16.29
CA VAL A 129 -10.73 2.38 15.17
C VAL A 129 -9.58 3.07 14.46
N MET A 130 -9.48 2.88 13.13
CA MET A 130 -8.48 3.56 12.32
C MET A 130 -8.98 4.96 11.93
N GLU A 131 -8.14 5.96 12.15
CA GLU A 131 -8.44 7.32 11.74
C GLU A 131 -7.83 7.63 10.36
N ARG A 132 -8.46 8.57 9.65
CA ARG A 132 -7.93 9.07 8.37
C ARG A 132 -6.56 9.72 8.60
N PRO A 133 -5.56 9.48 7.75
CA PRO A 133 -4.29 10.20 7.85
C PRO A 133 -4.49 11.71 7.74
N ALA A 134 -3.67 12.44 8.50
CA ALA A 134 -3.70 13.90 8.49
C ALA A 134 -3.24 14.50 7.16
#